data_e60787b074eb4fe878e6c0ac2a5cdfd0
#
_entry.id   e60787b074eb4fe878e6c0ac2a5cdfd0
#
_cell.length_a   1.000
_cell.length_b   1.000
_cell.length_c   1.000
_cell.angle_alpha   90.00
_cell.angle_beta   90.00
_cell.angle_gamma   90.00
#
_symmetry.space_group_name_H-M   'P 1'
#
loop_
_entity.id
_entity.type
_entity.pdbx_description
1 polymer ?
#
loop_
_entity_poly.entity_id
_entity_poly.type
_entity_poly.pdbx_seq_one_letter_code
_entity_poly.pdbx_strand_id
1 'polypeptide(L)'
;MEQESAPAVIAEPTYKPEPVFKKAPQIQRTNAKGGVEYIEHPLTAKGLVKIEKDGTYVYKTATKASMKSDISASLRFGTISPPDIKSTDGYTDFKMMYTSSSVPIIMFDYEMKPFKSFERLTVVGGLGFMTASGSGHFVSDGAEAQEKYTFVAFPLNLGATYRLEFFDRQWVAPYVSAGGSYVAVAEFRDDGKGPNATGAPGAYGAGGLMFNVGSLDRETAFALNAEYDIKNLWVTSEFRYLKTFNDAIDFSSSIINVGVSVDY
;
A
#
# COMPACT_ATOMS: atom_id res chain seq x y z
N MET A 1 42.00 -30.52 -48.66
CA MET A 1 40.55 -30.29 -48.91
C MET A 1 39.89 -30.20 -47.57
N GLU A 2 39.77 -28.97 -47.05
CA GLU A 2 39.03 -28.66 -45.80
C GLU A 2 37.58 -28.50 -46.20
N GLN A 3 36.72 -29.28 -45.55
CA GLN A 3 35.27 -29.16 -45.67
C GLN A 3 34.81 -28.04 -44.72
N GLU A 4 34.48 -26.93 -45.31
CA GLU A 4 33.87 -25.77 -44.63
C GLU A 4 32.46 -26.17 -44.19
N SER A 5 32.23 -26.27 -42.86
CA SER A 5 30.93 -26.56 -42.27
C SER A 5 30.04 -25.32 -42.34
N ALA A 6 28.89 -25.46 -42.99
CA ALA A 6 27.87 -24.40 -43.07
C ALA A 6 27.41 -23.96 -41.68
N PRO A 7 27.16 -22.65 -41.47
CA PRO A 7 26.69 -22.14 -40.18
C PRO A 7 25.28 -22.64 -39.85
N ALA A 8 25.11 -23.11 -38.63
CA ALA A 8 23.81 -23.53 -38.11
C ALA A 8 22.79 -22.37 -38.14
N VAL A 9 21.71 -22.57 -38.89
CA VAL A 9 20.57 -21.64 -38.93
C VAL A 9 19.89 -21.67 -37.56
N ILE A 10 20.08 -20.63 -36.79
CA ILE A 10 19.34 -20.42 -35.55
C ILE A 10 17.90 -20.11 -35.96
N ALA A 11 16.98 -21.05 -35.70
CA ALA A 11 15.56 -20.82 -35.91
C ALA A 11 15.08 -19.66 -35.01
N GLU A 12 14.55 -18.61 -35.61
CA GLU A 12 13.91 -17.52 -34.87
C GLU A 12 12.78 -18.09 -34.01
N PRO A 13 12.63 -17.60 -32.74
CA PRO A 13 11.53 -18.03 -31.89
C PRO A 13 10.21 -17.61 -32.54
N THR A 14 9.42 -18.58 -32.94
CA THR A 14 8.08 -18.36 -33.50
C THR A 14 7.23 -17.75 -32.42
N TYR A 15 7.06 -16.43 -32.45
CA TYR A 15 6.12 -15.70 -31.59
C TYR A 15 4.70 -16.21 -31.89
N LYS A 16 4.14 -17.00 -30.98
CA LYS A 16 2.71 -17.32 -31.00
C LYS A 16 1.99 -16.10 -30.43
N PRO A 17 1.18 -15.40 -31.24
CA PRO A 17 0.39 -14.29 -30.70
C PRO A 17 -0.46 -14.80 -29.56
N GLU A 18 -0.44 -14.08 -28.43
CA GLU A 18 -1.33 -14.35 -27.30
C GLU A 18 -2.77 -14.43 -27.81
N PRO A 19 -3.57 -15.40 -27.32
CA PRO A 19 -4.94 -15.54 -27.75
C PRO A 19 -5.68 -14.25 -27.38
N VAL A 20 -6.09 -13.49 -28.40
CA VAL A 20 -7.02 -12.37 -28.23
C VAL A 20 -8.22 -12.94 -27.50
N PHE A 21 -8.46 -12.44 -26.27
CA PHE A 21 -9.57 -12.89 -25.43
C PHE A 21 -10.88 -12.69 -26.19
N LYS A 22 -11.34 -13.76 -26.81
CA LYS A 22 -12.69 -13.82 -27.37
C LYS A 22 -13.65 -13.77 -26.18
N LYS A 23 -14.77 -13.06 -26.37
CA LYS A 23 -15.85 -12.89 -25.37
C LYS A 23 -15.99 -14.12 -24.47
N ALA A 24 -16.23 -13.86 -23.17
CA ALA A 24 -16.46 -14.91 -22.18
C ALA A 24 -17.49 -15.94 -22.69
N PRO A 25 -17.35 -17.22 -22.30
CA PRO A 25 -18.32 -18.25 -22.69
C PRO A 25 -19.73 -17.85 -22.33
N GLN A 26 -20.61 -17.82 -23.30
CA GLN A 26 -22.01 -17.43 -23.15
C GLN A 26 -22.91 -18.62 -23.29
N ILE A 27 -23.99 -18.69 -22.51
CA ILE A 27 -25.05 -19.65 -22.66
C ILE A 27 -26.33 -18.96 -23.16
N GLN A 28 -27.15 -19.67 -23.93
CA GLN A 28 -28.44 -19.20 -24.34
C GLN A 28 -29.47 -19.47 -23.25
N ARG A 29 -30.22 -18.45 -22.89
CA ARG A 29 -31.36 -18.55 -22.00
C ARG A 29 -32.62 -18.01 -22.69
N THR A 30 -33.73 -18.71 -22.56
CA THR A 30 -35.03 -18.18 -23.03
C THR A 30 -35.54 -17.17 -22.00
N ASN A 31 -35.76 -15.93 -22.40
CA ASN A 31 -36.36 -14.92 -21.54
C ASN A 31 -37.85 -15.12 -21.36
N ALA A 32 -38.49 -14.43 -20.39
CA ALA A 32 -39.91 -14.54 -20.09
C ALA A 32 -40.86 -14.18 -21.27
N LYS A 33 -40.34 -13.58 -22.33
CA LYS A 33 -41.06 -13.21 -23.55
C LYS A 33 -40.79 -14.17 -24.72
N GLY A 34 -40.15 -15.33 -24.47
CA GLY A 34 -39.83 -16.32 -25.48
C GLY A 34 -38.65 -15.99 -26.40
N GLY A 35 -37.96 -14.90 -26.17
CA GLY A 35 -36.72 -14.52 -26.89
C GLY A 35 -35.48 -15.22 -26.34
N VAL A 36 -34.45 -15.32 -27.18
CA VAL A 36 -33.13 -15.86 -26.77
C VAL A 36 -32.27 -14.74 -26.23
N GLU A 37 -31.80 -14.92 -25.01
CA GLU A 37 -30.83 -14.02 -24.35
C GLU A 37 -29.51 -14.77 -24.17
N TYR A 38 -28.39 -14.10 -24.46
CA TYR A 38 -27.06 -14.63 -24.25
C TYR A 38 -26.52 -14.08 -22.92
N ILE A 39 -26.37 -14.95 -21.95
CA ILE A 39 -25.80 -14.60 -20.64
C ILE A 39 -24.44 -15.26 -20.49
N GLU A 40 -23.57 -14.67 -19.70
CA GLU A 40 -22.28 -15.29 -19.38
C GLU A 40 -22.50 -16.61 -18.64
N HIS A 41 -21.66 -17.59 -18.95
CA HIS A 41 -21.75 -18.89 -18.28
C HIS A 41 -21.49 -18.72 -16.77
N PRO A 42 -22.32 -19.31 -15.87
CA PRO A 42 -22.18 -19.15 -14.42
C PRO A 42 -20.78 -19.52 -13.87
N LEU A 43 -20.07 -20.44 -14.56
CA LEU A 43 -18.72 -20.84 -14.18
C LEU A 43 -17.62 -19.86 -14.64
N THR A 44 -17.97 -18.78 -15.35
CA THR A 44 -17.01 -17.72 -15.73
C THR A 44 -16.45 -17.04 -14.48
N ALA A 45 -17.29 -16.79 -13.47
CA ALA A 45 -16.88 -16.31 -12.16
C ALA A 45 -15.93 -17.27 -11.42
N LYS A 46 -15.95 -18.57 -11.77
CA LYS A 46 -15.04 -19.61 -11.25
C LYS A 46 -13.82 -19.83 -12.13
N GLY A 47 -13.58 -18.94 -13.11
CA GLY A 47 -12.42 -18.97 -13.97
C GLY A 47 -12.57 -19.77 -15.26
N LEU A 48 -13.78 -20.08 -15.67
CA LEU A 48 -14.01 -20.68 -16.97
C LEU A 48 -13.63 -19.70 -18.09
N VAL A 49 -12.62 -20.06 -18.89
CA VAL A 49 -12.12 -19.25 -19.99
C VAL A 49 -12.74 -19.65 -21.32
N LYS A 50 -12.99 -20.94 -21.51
CA LYS A 50 -13.44 -21.49 -22.78
C LYS A 50 -14.16 -22.81 -22.57
N ILE A 51 -15.18 -23.06 -23.40
CA ILE A 51 -15.76 -24.39 -23.59
C ILE A 51 -15.34 -24.84 -24.99
N GLU A 52 -14.67 -25.98 -25.09
CA GLU A 52 -14.27 -26.55 -26.36
C GLU A 52 -15.45 -27.20 -27.08
N LYS A 53 -15.30 -27.47 -28.37
CA LYS A 53 -16.39 -28.04 -29.19
C LYS A 53 -16.84 -29.44 -28.75
N ASP A 54 -15.95 -30.15 -28.07
CA ASP A 54 -16.19 -31.49 -27.50
C ASP A 54 -16.85 -31.45 -26.12
N GLY A 55 -17.16 -30.23 -25.60
CA GLY A 55 -17.77 -30.04 -24.28
C GLY A 55 -16.77 -29.92 -23.14
N THR A 56 -15.45 -29.91 -23.41
CA THR A 56 -14.40 -29.74 -22.38
C THR A 56 -14.38 -28.32 -21.84
N TYR A 57 -14.43 -28.18 -20.52
CA TYR A 57 -14.35 -26.90 -19.82
C TYR A 57 -12.90 -26.53 -19.56
N VAL A 58 -12.45 -25.40 -20.10
CA VAL A 58 -11.10 -24.88 -19.90
C VAL A 58 -11.13 -23.78 -18.87
N TYR A 59 -10.48 -24.00 -17.73
CA TYR A 59 -10.36 -23.03 -16.65
C TYR A 59 -8.98 -22.36 -16.67
N LYS A 60 -8.94 -21.06 -16.33
CA LYS A 60 -7.68 -20.37 -16.03
C LYS A 60 -7.14 -20.99 -14.73
N THR A 61 -6.10 -21.78 -14.84
CA THR A 61 -5.44 -22.34 -13.67
C THR A 61 -4.48 -21.29 -13.14
N ALA A 62 -4.71 -20.78 -11.95
CA ALA A 62 -3.74 -19.94 -11.27
C ALA A 62 -2.52 -20.82 -10.95
N THR A 63 -1.45 -20.66 -11.71
CA THR A 63 -0.18 -21.30 -11.39
C THR A 63 0.44 -20.62 -10.19
N LYS A 64 1.22 -21.36 -9.40
CA LYS A 64 1.95 -20.82 -8.24
C LYS A 64 2.79 -19.57 -8.59
N ALA A 65 3.30 -19.51 -9.81
CA ALA A 65 4.03 -18.36 -10.34
C ALA A 65 3.14 -17.13 -10.61
N SER A 66 1.87 -17.33 -11.01
CA SER A 66 0.93 -16.23 -11.27
C SER A 66 0.32 -15.62 -10.01
N MET A 67 0.54 -16.24 -8.85
CA MET A 67 0.10 -15.73 -7.54
C MET A 67 1.18 -14.95 -6.80
N LYS A 68 2.39 -14.88 -7.35
CA LYS A 68 3.47 -14.08 -6.76
C LYS A 68 3.27 -12.63 -7.11
N SER A 69 3.16 -11.82 -6.10
CA SER A 69 3.08 -10.37 -6.21
C SER A 69 4.49 -9.78 -6.27
N ASP A 70 4.72 -8.89 -7.21
CA ASP A 70 5.97 -8.12 -7.30
C ASP A 70 5.82 -6.72 -6.71
N ILE A 71 4.60 -6.24 -6.59
CA ILE A 71 4.24 -4.88 -6.16
C ILE A 71 3.10 -4.96 -5.16
N SER A 72 3.14 -4.09 -4.17
CA SER A 72 2.02 -3.89 -3.24
C SER A 72 1.80 -2.40 -2.98
N ALA A 73 0.56 -2.00 -2.85
CA ALA A 73 0.17 -0.66 -2.45
C ALA A 73 -0.73 -0.73 -1.21
N SER A 74 -0.46 0.13 -0.24
CA SER A 74 -1.21 0.16 1.02
C SER A 74 -1.72 1.56 1.32
N LEU A 75 -2.97 1.66 1.78
CA LEU A 75 -3.54 2.87 2.33
C LEU A 75 -3.98 2.59 3.76
N ARG A 76 -3.48 3.39 4.71
CA ARG A 76 -3.74 3.22 6.13
C ARG A 76 -4.23 4.52 6.76
N PHE A 77 -5.13 4.37 7.71
CA PHE A 77 -5.67 5.44 8.53
C PHE A 77 -5.36 5.13 9.98
N GLY A 78 -4.97 6.13 10.74
CA GLY A 78 -4.61 5.90 12.11
C GLY A 78 -4.48 7.17 12.93
N THR A 79 -3.84 7.02 14.06
CA THR A 79 -3.52 8.12 14.95
C THR A 79 -2.04 8.14 15.27
N ILE A 80 -1.51 9.33 15.38
CA ILE A 80 -0.13 9.59 15.77
C ILE A 80 -0.14 10.30 17.15
N SER A 81 0.71 9.85 18.06
CA SER A 81 0.90 10.54 19.33
C SER A 81 1.52 11.92 19.09
N PRO A 82 1.19 12.93 19.91
CA PRO A 82 1.74 14.26 19.76
C PRO A 82 3.27 14.22 19.77
N PRO A 83 3.95 14.77 18.73
CA PRO A 83 5.41 14.81 18.69
C PRO A 83 5.98 15.73 19.79
N ASP A 84 7.23 15.49 20.17
CA ASP A 84 7.93 16.27 21.19
C ASP A 84 8.65 17.52 20.59
N ILE A 85 7.96 18.20 19.66
CA ILE A 85 8.47 19.43 19.05
C ILE A 85 8.36 20.58 20.05
N LYS A 86 9.46 21.28 20.26
CA LYS A 86 9.54 22.49 21.09
C LYS A 86 9.71 23.72 20.24
N SER A 87 9.08 24.83 20.65
CA SER A 87 9.31 26.11 20.04
C SER A 87 10.76 26.60 20.29
N THR A 88 11.21 27.53 19.48
CA THR A 88 12.56 28.15 19.60
C THR A 88 12.76 28.88 20.93
N ASP A 89 11.67 29.30 21.59
CA ASP A 89 11.71 29.91 22.92
C ASP A 89 11.97 28.88 24.04
N GLY A 90 11.84 27.58 23.75
CA GLY A 90 12.05 26.47 24.68
C GLY A 90 10.94 26.27 25.72
N TYR A 91 9.91 27.10 25.72
CA TYR A 91 8.81 27.06 26.69
C TYR A 91 7.52 26.47 26.15
N THR A 92 7.30 26.56 24.83
CA THR A 92 6.08 26.09 24.19
C THR A 92 6.35 24.79 23.45
N ASP A 93 5.57 23.77 23.72
CA ASP A 93 5.63 22.48 23.05
C ASP A 93 4.40 22.24 22.16
N PHE A 94 4.47 21.21 21.31
CA PHE A 94 3.38 20.86 20.41
C PHE A 94 2.06 20.60 21.15
N LYS A 95 2.12 19.99 22.34
CA LYS A 95 0.94 19.64 23.13
C LYS A 95 0.23 20.88 23.66
N MET A 96 0.99 21.92 24.01
CA MET A 96 0.44 23.20 24.47
C MET A 96 -0.17 23.99 23.32
N MET A 97 0.48 23.99 22.14
CA MET A 97 0.04 24.81 21.01
C MET A 97 -1.15 24.19 20.25
N TYR A 98 -1.18 22.88 20.11
CA TYR A 98 -2.14 22.21 19.22
C TYR A 98 -3.05 21.26 19.99
N THR A 99 -2.52 20.16 20.50
CA THR A 99 -3.29 19.16 21.24
C THR A 99 -2.38 18.19 22.00
N SER A 100 -2.84 17.81 23.18
CA SER A 100 -2.26 16.72 23.96
C SER A 100 -2.78 15.34 23.54
N SER A 101 -3.84 15.30 22.74
CA SER A 101 -4.45 14.06 22.24
C SER A 101 -3.78 13.59 20.95
N SER A 102 -3.96 12.32 20.63
CA SER A 102 -3.50 11.76 19.36
C SER A 102 -4.19 12.42 18.17
N VAL A 103 -3.42 12.65 17.11
CA VAL A 103 -3.85 13.34 15.89
C VAL A 103 -4.11 12.32 14.79
N PRO A 104 -5.14 12.49 13.95
CA PRO A 104 -5.35 11.63 12.78
C PRO A 104 -4.19 11.71 11.79
N ILE A 105 -3.81 10.55 11.23
CA ILE A 105 -2.81 10.44 10.17
C ILE A 105 -3.29 9.50 9.08
N ILE A 106 -2.99 9.86 7.84
CA ILE A 106 -3.17 9.01 6.67
C ILE A 106 -1.80 8.62 6.15
N MET A 107 -1.61 7.35 5.82
CA MET A 107 -0.35 6.84 5.28
C MET A 107 -0.59 6.04 4.02
N PHE A 108 0.24 6.29 3.03
CA PHE A 108 0.33 5.52 1.80
C PHE A 108 1.72 4.91 1.70
N ASP A 109 1.80 3.59 1.54
CA ASP A 109 3.06 2.89 1.30
C ASP A 109 2.98 2.10 -0.01
N TYR A 110 4.06 2.16 -0.77
CA TYR A 110 4.26 1.40 -2.00
C TYR A 110 5.47 0.48 -1.82
N GLU A 111 5.27 -0.80 -2.05
CA GLU A 111 6.29 -1.83 -1.87
C GLU A 111 6.59 -2.51 -3.20
N MET A 112 7.87 -2.83 -3.42
CA MET A 112 8.32 -3.62 -4.57
C MET A 112 9.29 -4.71 -4.11
N LYS A 113 9.31 -5.83 -4.84
CA LYS A 113 10.22 -6.96 -4.62
C LYS A 113 11.38 -6.91 -5.64
N PRO A 114 12.49 -6.22 -5.34
CA PRO A 114 13.59 -6.07 -6.29
C PRO A 114 14.40 -7.35 -6.47
N PHE A 115 14.30 -8.30 -5.52
CA PHE A 115 15.12 -9.51 -5.49
C PHE A 115 14.25 -10.76 -5.55
N LYS A 116 14.23 -11.45 -6.68
CA LYS A 116 13.49 -12.71 -6.86
C LYS A 116 13.91 -13.83 -5.89
N SER A 117 15.15 -13.77 -5.40
CA SER A 117 15.69 -14.74 -4.43
C SER A 117 15.18 -14.53 -3.00
N PHE A 118 14.69 -13.34 -2.67
CA PHE A 118 14.20 -12.97 -1.34
C PHE A 118 12.74 -12.54 -1.41
N GLU A 119 11.86 -13.49 -1.73
CA GLU A 119 10.43 -13.23 -1.98
C GLU A 119 9.69 -12.55 -0.83
N ARG A 120 10.23 -12.63 0.40
CA ARG A 120 9.63 -12.06 1.62
C ARG A 120 10.14 -10.67 1.97
N LEU A 121 11.21 -10.23 1.30
CA LEU A 121 11.81 -8.92 1.52
C LEU A 121 11.36 -7.97 0.41
N THR A 122 10.75 -6.86 0.80
CA THR A 122 10.34 -5.79 -0.10
C THR A 122 11.08 -4.51 0.23
N VAL A 123 11.29 -3.67 -0.77
CA VAL A 123 11.66 -2.27 -0.57
C VAL A 123 10.38 -1.46 -0.50
N VAL A 124 10.26 -0.59 0.48
CA VAL A 124 9.07 0.22 0.72
C VAL A 124 9.40 1.70 0.64
N GLY A 125 8.59 2.45 -0.12
CA GLY A 125 8.52 3.90 -0.10
C GLY A 125 7.16 4.34 0.44
N GLY A 126 7.14 5.26 1.39
CA GLY A 126 5.91 5.68 2.04
C GLY A 126 5.81 7.19 2.21
N LEU A 127 4.57 7.69 2.24
CA LEU A 127 4.20 9.07 2.50
C LEU A 127 3.10 9.10 3.55
N GLY A 128 3.27 9.92 4.58
CA GLY A 128 2.23 10.24 5.55
C GLY A 128 1.72 11.66 5.41
N PHE A 129 0.53 11.91 5.92
CA PHE A 129 -0.07 13.22 6.04
C PHE A 129 -0.80 13.35 7.37
N MET A 130 -0.47 14.38 8.14
CA MET A 130 -1.20 14.77 9.34
C MET A 130 -1.35 16.28 9.42
N THR A 131 -2.40 16.72 10.09
CA THR A 131 -2.63 18.13 10.37
C THR A 131 -3.17 18.29 11.78
N ALA A 132 -2.76 19.36 12.47
CA ALA A 132 -3.27 19.76 13.77
C ALA A 132 -3.46 21.27 13.78
N SER A 133 -4.49 21.74 14.45
CA SER A 133 -4.77 23.17 14.60
C SER A 133 -4.88 23.53 16.08
N GLY A 134 -4.45 24.72 16.43
CA GLY A 134 -4.52 25.22 17.79
C GLY A 134 -4.21 26.71 17.87
N SER A 135 -4.10 27.21 19.08
CA SER A 135 -3.80 28.61 19.39
C SER A 135 -2.48 28.69 20.16
N GLY A 136 -1.67 29.68 19.85
CA GLY A 136 -0.47 29.96 20.66
C GLY A 136 -0.84 30.36 22.07
N HIS A 137 0.12 30.24 22.99
CA HIS A 137 -0.03 30.72 24.36
C HIS A 137 1.09 31.73 24.66
N PHE A 138 0.73 32.81 25.38
CA PHE A 138 1.71 33.78 25.80
C PHE A 138 2.57 33.22 26.93
N VAL A 139 3.90 33.36 26.79
CA VAL A 139 4.87 32.89 27.80
C VAL A 139 4.72 33.64 29.15
N SER A 140 4.20 34.86 29.11
CA SER A 140 4.11 35.73 30.29
C SER A 140 3.06 35.30 31.30
N ASP A 141 1.91 34.81 30.85
CA ASP A 141 0.73 34.54 31.68
C ASP A 141 0.00 33.24 31.28
N GLY A 142 0.49 32.53 30.23
CA GLY A 142 -0.18 31.34 29.73
C GLY A 142 -1.51 31.59 29.04
N ALA A 143 -1.88 32.87 28.81
CA ALA A 143 -3.12 33.20 28.13
C ALA A 143 -3.10 32.76 26.67
N GLU A 144 -4.23 32.29 26.17
CA GLU A 144 -4.38 31.88 24.78
C GLU A 144 -4.24 33.07 23.82
N ALA A 145 -3.40 32.93 22.80
CA ALA A 145 -3.26 33.94 21.78
C ALA A 145 -4.47 33.97 20.86
N GLN A 146 -4.74 35.14 20.26
CA GLN A 146 -5.83 35.25 19.29
C GLN A 146 -5.52 34.58 17.94
N GLU A 147 -4.23 34.50 17.63
CA GLU A 147 -3.79 33.89 16.38
C GLU A 147 -3.94 32.38 16.44
N LYS A 148 -4.48 31.83 15.33
CA LYS A 148 -4.59 30.40 15.12
C LYS A 148 -3.42 29.90 14.29
N TYR A 149 -2.95 28.72 14.65
CA TYR A 149 -1.87 28.02 13.98
C TYR A 149 -2.40 26.70 13.43
N THR A 150 -2.00 26.38 12.20
CA THR A 150 -2.23 25.07 11.58
C THR A 150 -0.89 24.43 11.30
N PHE A 151 -0.65 23.33 11.96
CA PHE A 151 0.52 22.49 11.75
C PHE A 151 0.20 21.38 10.73
N VAL A 152 1.09 21.19 9.78
CA VAL A 152 1.01 20.12 8.78
C VAL A 152 2.32 19.38 8.75
N ALA A 153 2.27 18.05 8.76
CA ALA A 153 3.47 17.23 8.62
C ALA A 153 3.31 16.13 7.55
N PHE A 154 4.40 15.90 6.85
CA PHE A 154 4.55 14.89 5.80
C PHE A 154 5.72 13.97 6.15
N PRO A 155 5.51 12.88 6.90
CA PRO A 155 6.52 11.85 7.05
C PRO A 155 6.74 11.10 5.74
N LEU A 156 7.94 11.19 5.19
CA LEU A 156 8.43 10.42 4.05
C LEU A 156 9.27 9.26 4.57
N ASN A 157 9.02 8.05 4.09
CA ASN A 157 9.71 6.85 4.55
C ASN A 157 10.32 6.09 3.38
N LEU A 158 11.52 5.57 3.57
CA LEU A 158 12.19 4.68 2.63
C LEU A 158 12.88 3.57 3.43
N GLY A 159 12.56 2.32 3.13
CA GLY A 159 13.09 1.21 3.91
C GLY A 159 12.82 -0.15 3.30
N ALA A 160 12.78 -1.15 4.15
CA ALA A 160 12.49 -2.53 3.78
C ALA A 160 11.45 -3.13 4.72
N THR A 161 10.60 -3.97 4.16
CA THR A 161 9.60 -4.74 4.88
C THR A 161 9.89 -6.24 4.71
N TYR A 162 9.86 -6.97 5.80
CA TYR A 162 9.95 -8.42 5.80
C TYR A 162 8.62 -9.02 6.23
N ARG A 163 7.96 -9.76 5.31
CA ARG A 163 6.67 -10.40 5.53
C ARG A 163 6.87 -11.87 5.88
N LEU A 164 6.23 -12.35 6.93
CA LEU A 164 6.27 -13.75 7.37
C LEU A 164 5.18 -14.56 6.67
N GLU A 165 5.32 -14.66 5.36
CA GLU A 165 4.46 -15.49 4.51
C GLU A 165 5.13 -16.84 4.26
N PHE A 166 4.62 -17.92 4.88
CA PHE A 166 5.18 -19.27 4.79
C PHE A 166 4.36 -20.17 3.86
N PHE A 167 3.08 -19.87 3.69
CA PHE A 167 2.12 -20.69 2.97
C PHE A 167 1.40 -19.88 1.89
N ASP A 168 1.06 -20.54 0.80
CA ASP A 168 0.21 -19.95 -0.23
C ASP A 168 -1.17 -19.63 0.40
N ARG A 169 -1.67 -18.40 0.18
CA ARG A 169 -2.94 -17.91 0.76
C ARG A 169 -3.00 -17.98 2.29
N GLN A 170 -1.92 -17.65 2.93
CA GLN A 170 -1.87 -17.54 4.38
C GLN A 170 -2.93 -16.52 4.87
N TRP A 171 -3.67 -16.88 5.91
CA TRP A 171 -4.74 -16.05 6.45
C TRP A 171 -4.22 -14.83 7.20
N VAL A 172 -3.13 -15.01 7.93
CA VAL A 172 -2.50 -13.98 8.75
C VAL A 172 -1.02 -13.97 8.47
N ALA A 173 -0.48 -12.84 8.05
CA ALA A 173 0.94 -12.63 7.82
C ALA A 173 1.45 -11.52 8.74
N PRO A 174 2.23 -11.86 9.79
CA PRO A 174 2.98 -10.85 10.51
C PRO A 174 4.05 -10.23 9.62
N TYR A 175 4.37 -8.96 9.86
CA TYR A 175 5.46 -8.29 9.18
C TYR A 175 6.19 -7.31 10.08
N VAL A 176 7.41 -7.01 9.69
CA VAL A 176 8.22 -5.95 10.28
C VAL A 176 8.79 -5.07 9.18
N SER A 177 8.89 -3.78 9.44
CA SER A 177 9.45 -2.81 8.50
C SER A 177 10.40 -1.86 9.24
N ALA A 178 11.47 -1.45 8.58
CA ALA A 178 12.39 -0.47 9.13
C ALA A 178 13.09 0.29 8.00
N GLY A 179 13.49 1.53 8.30
CA GLY A 179 14.19 2.36 7.31
C GLY A 179 14.49 3.76 7.77
N GLY A 180 14.95 4.56 6.82
CA GLY A 180 15.10 6.00 6.98
C GLY A 180 13.76 6.71 6.83
N SER A 181 13.66 7.85 7.49
CA SER A 181 12.52 8.75 7.39
C SER A 181 13.00 10.19 7.21
N TYR A 182 12.18 11.00 6.57
CA TYR A 182 12.35 12.45 6.55
C TYR A 182 10.99 13.07 6.85
N VAL A 183 10.92 13.86 7.91
CA VAL A 183 9.66 14.52 8.28
C VAL A 183 9.74 15.97 7.83
N ALA A 184 8.96 16.32 6.82
CA ALA A 184 8.75 17.71 6.43
C ALA A 184 7.58 18.27 7.23
N VAL A 185 7.75 19.45 7.81
CA VAL A 185 6.72 20.13 8.60
C VAL A 185 6.53 21.55 8.09
N ALA A 186 5.29 22.02 8.14
CA ALA A 186 4.95 23.40 7.83
C ALA A 186 3.93 23.91 8.85
N GLU A 187 4.13 25.14 9.30
CA GLU A 187 3.23 25.85 10.19
C GLU A 187 2.67 27.07 9.48
N PHE A 188 1.36 27.18 9.47
CA PHE A 188 0.62 28.28 8.88
C PHE A 188 -0.04 29.10 9.98
N ARG A 189 0.05 30.42 9.86
CA ARG A 189 -0.60 31.38 10.77
C ARG A 189 -1.73 32.10 10.05
N ASP A 190 -2.76 32.48 10.78
CA ASP A 190 -3.91 33.21 10.23
C ASP A 190 -3.69 34.72 10.14
N ASP A 191 -2.52 35.23 10.63
CA ASP A 191 -2.14 36.66 10.59
C ASP A 191 -1.60 37.13 9.22
N GLY A 192 -1.66 36.28 8.19
CA GLY A 192 -1.18 36.60 6.83
C GLY A 192 0.32 36.55 6.63
N LYS A 193 1.09 36.14 7.64
CA LYS A 193 2.52 35.85 7.47
C LYS A 193 2.75 34.57 6.69
N GLY A 194 3.84 34.51 5.97
CA GLY A 194 4.22 33.31 5.22
C GLY A 194 4.40 32.09 6.15
N PRO A 195 4.21 30.87 5.62
CA PRO A 195 4.39 29.65 6.40
C PRO A 195 5.85 29.46 6.82
N ASN A 196 6.05 28.94 8.02
CA ASN A 196 7.34 28.42 8.46
C ASN A 196 7.40 26.95 8.06
N ALA A 197 8.40 26.61 7.24
CA ALA A 197 8.60 25.23 6.80
C ALA A 197 10.01 24.75 7.14
N THR A 198 10.10 23.52 7.60
CA THR A 198 11.37 22.89 7.98
C THR A 198 11.23 21.36 7.84
N GLY A 199 12.29 20.62 8.15
CA GLY A 199 12.26 19.17 8.14
C GLY A 199 13.45 18.57 8.84
N ALA A 200 13.30 17.32 9.23
CA ALA A 200 14.32 16.58 9.93
C ALA A 200 14.47 15.15 9.40
N PRO A 201 15.71 14.68 9.17
CA PRO A 201 15.97 13.28 8.90
C PRO A 201 15.74 12.44 10.17
N GLY A 202 15.38 11.20 9.96
CA GLY A 202 15.10 10.28 11.05
C GLY A 202 15.15 8.82 10.61
N ALA A 203 14.62 7.96 11.45
CA ALA A 203 14.39 6.55 11.16
C ALA A 203 13.03 6.12 11.65
N TYR A 204 12.52 5.04 11.09
CA TYR A 204 11.30 4.40 11.57
C TYR A 204 11.49 2.90 11.74
N GLY A 205 10.70 2.33 12.62
CA GLY A 205 10.51 0.90 12.77
C GLY A 205 9.03 0.61 12.93
N ALA A 206 8.55 -0.43 12.28
CA ALA A 206 7.14 -0.81 12.31
C ALA A 206 6.98 -2.31 12.46
N GLY A 207 5.86 -2.74 13.03
CA GLY A 207 5.44 -4.13 13.10
C GLY A 207 3.93 -4.21 13.02
N GLY A 208 3.45 -5.24 12.35
CA GLY A 208 2.01 -5.36 12.13
C GLY A 208 1.55 -6.75 11.71
N LEU A 209 0.25 -6.84 11.52
CA LEU A 209 -0.44 -8.04 11.05
C LEU A 209 -1.21 -7.70 9.78
N MET A 210 -1.17 -8.62 8.82
CA MET A 210 -1.95 -8.58 7.59
C MET A 210 -2.93 -9.76 7.60
N PHE A 211 -4.21 -9.48 7.36
CA PHE A 211 -5.27 -10.48 7.29
C PHE A 211 -5.74 -10.58 5.83
N ASN A 212 -5.58 -11.77 5.23
CA ASN A 212 -5.92 -12.00 3.83
C ASN A 212 -7.43 -12.17 3.66
N VAL A 213 -8.09 -11.13 3.15
CA VAL A 213 -9.53 -11.14 2.88
C VAL A 213 -9.88 -12.09 1.73
N GLY A 214 -9.01 -12.20 0.72
CA GLY A 214 -9.17 -13.12 -0.40
C GLY A 214 -9.18 -14.60 0.01
N SER A 215 -8.65 -14.93 1.20
CA SER A 215 -8.73 -16.29 1.74
C SER A 215 -10.10 -16.65 2.28
N LEU A 216 -10.95 -15.66 2.61
CA LEU A 216 -12.31 -15.86 3.11
C LEU A 216 -13.29 -16.19 1.98
N ASP A 217 -13.15 -15.52 0.84
CA ASP A 217 -14.00 -15.72 -0.33
C ASP A 217 -13.14 -15.98 -1.58
N ARG A 218 -13.08 -17.25 -1.97
CA ARG A 218 -12.30 -17.71 -3.11
C ARG A 218 -12.87 -17.23 -4.45
N GLU A 219 -14.17 -17.05 -4.53
CA GLU A 219 -14.84 -16.64 -5.77
C GLU A 219 -14.52 -15.18 -6.06
N THR A 220 -14.66 -14.31 -5.06
CA THR A 220 -14.26 -12.90 -5.16
C THR A 220 -12.75 -12.76 -5.40
N ALA A 221 -11.90 -13.51 -4.70
CA ALA A 221 -10.45 -13.48 -4.92
C ALA A 221 -10.06 -13.87 -6.34
N PHE A 222 -10.75 -14.87 -6.90
CA PHE A 222 -10.52 -15.28 -8.28
C PHE A 222 -10.97 -14.21 -9.29
N ALA A 223 -12.12 -13.58 -9.08
CA ALA A 223 -12.62 -12.49 -9.91
C ALA A 223 -11.65 -11.28 -9.88
N LEU A 224 -11.18 -10.88 -8.69
CA LEU A 224 -10.21 -9.81 -8.53
C LEU A 224 -8.89 -10.11 -9.27
N ASN A 225 -8.41 -11.35 -9.21
CA ASN A 225 -7.22 -11.74 -9.95
C ASN A 225 -7.45 -11.77 -11.47
N ALA A 226 -8.61 -12.26 -11.92
CA ALA A 226 -8.91 -12.41 -13.34
C ALA A 226 -9.17 -11.07 -14.04
N GLU A 227 -9.80 -10.11 -13.35
CA GLU A 227 -10.23 -8.84 -13.93
C GLU A 227 -9.24 -7.70 -13.67
N TYR A 228 -8.58 -7.69 -12.51
CA TYR A 228 -7.74 -6.57 -12.05
C TYR A 228 -6.29 -6.96 -11.75
N ASP A 229 -5.90 -8.22 -11.97
CA ASP A 229 -4.59 -8.80 -11.62
C ASP A 229 -4.22 -8.66 -10.12
N ILE A 230 -5.23 -8.49 -9.27
CA ILE A 230 -5.06 -8.42 -7.82
C ILE A 230 -4.84 -9.85 -7.30
N LYS A 231 -3.67 -10.10 -6.72
CA LYS A 231 -3.27 -11.42 -6.22
C LYS A 231 -3.71 -11.66 -4.79
N ASN A 232 -3.56 -10.64 -3.95
CA ASN A 232 -4.05 -10.67 -2.58
C ASN A 232 -4.64 -9.32 -2.17
N LEU A 233 -5.67 -9.38 -1.34
CA LEU A 233 -6.24 -8.22 -0.66
C LEU A 233 -6.10 -8.44 0.85
N TRP A 234 -5.43 -7.52 1.51
CA TRP A 234 -5.14 -7.58 2.93
C TRP A 234 -5.82 -6.45 3.70
N VAL A 235 -6.33 -6.77 4.87
CA VAL A 235 -6.59 -5.78 5.91
C VAL A 235 -5.38 -5.78 6.83
N THR A 236 -4.84 -4.60 7.14
CA THR A 236 -3.60 -4.44 7.90
C THR A 236 -3.84 -3.71 9.19
N SER A 237 -3.11 -4.09 10.24
CA SER A 237 -2.95 -3.29 11.45
C SER A 237 -1.47 -3.15 11.76
N GLU A 238 -1.03 -1.94 12.10
CA GLU A 238 0.38 -1.63 12.27
C GLU A 238 0.60 -0.71 13.46
N PHE A 239 1.66 -0.97 14.20
CA PHE A 239 2.31 -0.02 15.10
C PHE A 239 3.62 0.43 14.46
N ARG A 240 3.80 1.74 14.31
CA ARG A 240 5.02 2.36 13.75
C ARG A 240 5.57 3.36 14.76
N TYR A 241 6.85 3.29 15.03
CA TYR A 241 7.60 4.29 15.78
C TYR A 241 8.52 5.03 14.84
N LEU A 242 8.47 6.35 14.91
CA LEU A 242 9.27 7.27 14.12
C LEU A 242 10.09 8.13 15.06
N LYS A 243 11.38 8.32 14.74
CA LYS A 243 12.31 9.17 15.50
C LYS A 243 13.15 9.99 14.55
N THR A 244 13.11 11.31 14.72
CA THR A 244 14.03 12.23 14.04
C THR A 244 15.35 12.36 14.80
N PHE A 245 16.40 12.78 14.10
CA PHE A 245 17.76 12.94 14.64
C PHE A 245 18.14 14.41 14.88
N ASN A 246 17.18 15.30 14.78
CA ASN A 246 17.40 16.73 14.96
C ASN A 246 16.82 17.18 16.31
N ASP A 247 17.66 17.69 17.21
CA ASP A 247 17.25 18.14 18.53
C ASP A 247 16.35 19.39 18.50
N ALA A 248 16.44 20.19 17.42
CA ALA A 248 15.59 21.36 17.24
C ALA A 248 14.16 20.97 16.79
N ILE A 249 14.01 19.79 16.17
CA ILE A 249 12.72 19.26 15.71
C ILE A 249 12.68 17.80 16.07
N ASP A 250 12.37 17.50 17.32
CA ASP A 250 12.15 16.13 17.76
C ASP A 250 10.74 15.68 17.40
N PHE A 251 10.59 15.14 16.21
CA PHE A 251 9.36 14.50 15.76
C PHE A 251 9.38 13.00 16.12
N SER A 252 9.69 12.69 17.38
CA SER A 252 9.60 11.32 17.89
C SER A 252 8.18 11.01 18.25
N SER A 253 7.59 9.97 17.62
CA SER A 253 6.17 9.71 17.76
C SER A 253 5.82 8.26 17.48
N SER A 254 4.76 7.76 18.09
CA SER A 254 4.17 6.46 17.82
C SER A 254 2.88 6.59 17.02
N ILE A 255 2.72 5.72 16.04
CA ILE A 255 1.57 5.68 15.13
C ILE A 255 0.92 4.32 15.27
N ILE A 256 -0.39 4.32 15.46
CA ILE A 256 -1.22 3.11 15.35
C ILE A 256 -2.15 3.30 14.18
N ASN A 257 -2.12 2.38 13.24
CA ASN A 257 -2.92 2.49 12.04
C ASN A 257 -3.55 1.15 11.63
N VAL A 258 -4.63 1.26 10.87
CA VAL A 258 -5.32 0.16 10.21
C VAL A 258 -5.58 0.57 8.76
N GLY A 259 -5.64 -0.40 7.87
CA GLY A 259 -5.87 -0.08 6.46
C GLY A 259 -5.99 -1.29 5.57
N VAL A 260 -5.83 -1.04 4.29
CA VAL A 260 -5.86 -2.07 3.26
C VAL A 260 -4.56 -2.08 2.48
N SER A 261 -4.15 -3.25 2.06
CA SER A 261 -3.01 -3.46 1.16
C SER A 261 -3.43 -4.38 0.04
N VAL A 262 -3.03 -4.04 -1.16
CA VAL A 262 -3.32 -4.77 -2.39
C VAL A 262 -2.02 -5.23 -3.00
N ASP A 263 -1.92 -6.52 -3.30
CA ASP A 263 -0.78 -7.13 -3.96
C ASP A 263 -1.12 -7.37 -5.44
N TYR A 264 -0.21 -6.92 -6.32
CA TYR A 264 -0.31 -7.04 -7.78
C TYR A 264 0.75 -7.98 -8.36
#